data_190f39f98f5236a028be531072d0d7a9
#
_entry.id   190f39f98f5236a028be531072d0d7a9
#
_cell.length_a   1.000
_cell.length_b   1.000
_cell.length_c   1.000
_cell.angle_alpha   90.00
_cell.angle_beta   90.00
_cell.angle_gamma   90.00
#
_symmetry.space_group_name_H-M   'P 1'
#
loop_
_entity.id
_entity.type
_entity.pdbx_description
1 polymer ?
#
loop_
_entity_poly.entity_id
_entity_poly.type
_entity_poly.pdbx_seq_one_letter_code
_entity_poly.pdbx_strand_id
1 'polypeptide(L)'
;MTSLNPAVIFLLAGLFIPFASTGARRYIALAAPVVGLALLMLAGFGDHGQVTLFNLELTTYRLDKLAFVWALIFHIAAFIGALYAFHLKDATQQTAGLFYQGAAIGAVLAGDLLTLFIWWEITAIASVFLIWARKTDRAYNAGMRYLMIQIGSGVILLTGLLIYYHQTGSLAFNHLGLESFATWLIFIAFGIKCAFPLLHNWLQDAYPEATVTGTVILSAFTTKLAVYALARGYAGTEILIWIGAIMTAFPIFFAVIENDLRRVLSYSLNNQLGFMVVGVGIGTEMALNGTAAHAFSHILYKALLFMAMGAVLYRVKTIKASELGGLYKSMPWTTVFCIIGSLSISAFPLFSGFISKSMILTAAAVEHHTIVWLILCLASAGVMDHSGIKIPFFAFFAHDSGKRCEEAPKHMLWAMGLAAFLCIAIGVYPQALYNILPYPVDYAPYTTAHVITQLQLLMFSALAFVFLFKTGLYPPEVKSVNLDTDWFYRVAAVAVLAPLSRLTGGTTDALFTSLGSMCRQSLQAIDKTIGPKAWLSRSVDSTGMVALTMASLLIFLLLYLL
;
A
#
# COMPACT_ATOMS: atom_id res chain seq x y z
N MET A 1 -21.83 22.10 -13.77
CA MET A 1 -21.02 21.37 -14.76
C MET A 1 -20.62 20.05 -14.13
N THR A 2 -20.97 18.92 -14.74
CA THR A 2 -20.51 17.60 -14.26
C THR A 2 -19.01 17.52 -14.52
N SER A 3 -18.21 17.55 -13.47
CA SER A 3 -16.77 17.38 -13.59
C SER A 3 -16.45 15.92 -13.87
N LEU A 4 -15.55 15.67 -14.83
CA LEU A 4 -15.10 14.33 -15.17
C LEU A 4 -14.28 13.75 -14.01
N ASN A 5 -14.60 12.51 -13.58
CA ASN A 5 -13.83 11.83 -12.55
C ASN A 5 -12.38 11.60 -13.06
N PRO A 6 -11.35 12.09 -12.33
CA PRO A 6 -9.94 11.93 -12.73
C PRO A 6 -9.51 10.47 -12.97
N ALA A 7 -10.13 9.51 -12.29
CA ALA A 7 -9.84 8.08 -12.47
C ALA A 7 -10.06 7.60 -13.91
N VAL A 8 -11.01 8.20 -14.63
CA VAL A 8 -11.32 7.84 -16.02
C VAL A 8 -10.12 8.05 -16.96
N ILE A 9 -9.31 9.08 -16.71
CA ILE A 9 -8.10 9.36 -17.51
C ILE A 9 -7.10 8.19 -17.41
N PHE A 10 -6.94 7.62 -16.23
CA PHE A 10 -6.05 6.47 -16.04
C PHE A 10 -6.57 5.21 -16.75
N LEU A 11 -7.89 4.98 -16.69
CA LEU A 11 -8.50 3.85 -17.40
C LEU A 11 -8.35 4.01 -18.92
N LEU A 12 -8.67 5.19 -19.45
CA LEU A 12 -8.51 5.47 -20.87
C LEU A 12 -7.04 5.33 -21.29
N ALA A 13 -6.11 5.92 -20.53
CA ALA A 13 -4.68 5.79 -20.80
C ALA A 13 -4.26 4.32 -20.80
N GLY A 14 -4.70 3.53 -19.80
CA GLY A 14 -4.43 2.10 -19.72
C GLY A 14 -4.96 1.31 -20.90
N LEU A 15 -6.16 1.65 -21.39
CA LEU A 15 -6.75 1.05 -22.60
C LEU A 15 -5.94 1.35 -23.87
N PHE A 16 -5.34 2.55 -23.96
CA PHE A 16 -4.54 2.94 -25.13
C PHE A 16 -3.12 2.35 -25.13
N ILE A 17 -2.54 2.00 -23.96
CA ILE A 17 -1.19 1.44 -23.85
C ILE A 17 -0.93 0.26 -24.79
N PRO A 18 -1.81 -0.76 -24.92
CA PRO A 18 -1.57 -1.90 -25.80
C PRO A 18 -1.35 -1.50 -27.26
N PHE A 19 -2.06 -0.50 -27.73
CA PHE A 19 -2.06 -0.05 -29.13
C PHE A 19 -0.94 0.97 -29.42
N ALA A 20 -0.34 1.55 -28.40
CA ALA A 20 0.71 2.55 -28.55
C ALA A 20 2.08 1.92 -28.81
N SER A 21 2.95 2.64 -29.54
CA SER A 21 4.35 2.25 -29.68
C SER A 21 5.08 2.28 -28.33
N THR A 22 6.11 1.45 -28.17
CA THR A 22 6.90 1.37 -26.92
C THR A 22 7.43 2.74 -26.46
N GLY A 23 7.75 3.63 -27.40
CA GLY A 23 8.16 5.00 -27.09
C GLY A 23 7.00 5.85 -26.55
N ALA A 24 5.80 5.74 -27.15
CA ALA A 24 4.63 6.51 -26.75
C ALA A 24 4.07 6.08 -25.38
N ARG A 25 4.09 4.77 -25.08
CA ARG A 25 3.55 4.18 -23.84
C ARG A 25 4.05 4.89 -22.58
N ARG A 26 5.36 5.14 -22.49
CA ARG A 26 5.98 5.81 -21.33
C ARG A 26 5.51 7.25 -21.15
N TYR A 27 5.26 7.97 -22.24
CA TYR A 27 4.73 9.34 -22.17
C TYR A 27 3.24 9.34 -21.82
N ILE A 28 2.45 8.39 -22.32
CA ILE A 28 1.04 8.19 -21.93
C ILE A 28 0.97 7.92 -20.43
N ALA A 29 1.79 6.99 -19.92
CA ALA A 29 1.84 6.66 -18.49
C ALA A 29 2.26 7.85 -17.62
N LEU A 30 3.13 8.72 -18.11
CA LEU A 30 3.57 9.92 -17.39
C LEU A 30 2.54 11.06 -17.49
N ALA A 31 1.82 11.17 -18.62
CA ALA A 31 0.81 12.22 -18.83
C ALA A 31 -0.48 11.96 -18.04
N ALA A 32 -0.90 10.71 -17.89
CA ALA A 32 -2.15 10.37 -17.21
C ALA A 32 -2.27 10.97 -15.80
N PRO A 33 -1.30 10.86 -14.88
CA PRO A 33 -1.39 11.50 -13.57
C PRO A 33 -1.37 13.03 -13.62
N VAL A 34 -0.70 13.63 -14.60
CA VAL A 34 -0.68 15.09 -14.78
C VAL A 34 -2.06 15.61 -15.21
N VAL A 35 -2.65 14.97 -16.22
CA VAL A 35 -4.00 15.33 -16.71
C VAL A 35 -5.04 15.05 -15.62
N GLY A 36 -4.96 13.89 -14.94
CA GLY A 36 -5.85 13.57 -13.83
C GLY A 36 -5.75 14.59 -12.68
N LEU A 37 -4.54 15.01 -12.33
CA LEU A 37 -4.31 16.05 -11.32
C LEU A 37 -4.91 17.41 -11.77
N ALA A 38 -4.75 17.79 -13.02
CA ALA A 38 -5.35 19.01 -13.55
C ALA A 38 -6.88 18.97 -13.43
N LEU A 39 -7.52 17.85 -13.76
CA LEU A 39 -8.97 17.68 -13.57
C LEU A 39 -9.37 17.75 -12.10
N LEU A 40 -8.61 17.14 -11.19
CA LEU A 40 -8.85 17.23 -9.75
C LEU A 40 -8.80 18.67 -9.24
N MET A 41 -7.81 19.45 -9.70
CA MET A 41 -7.63 20.85 -9.28
C MET A 41 -8.70 21.79 -9.86
N LEU A 42 -9.28 21.44 -11.01
CA LEU A 42 -10.37 22.19 -11.64
C LEU A 42 -11.75 21.83 -11.09
N ALA A 43 -11.87 20.68 -10.43
CA ALA A 43 -13.12 20.26 -9.81
C ALA A 43 -13.40 21.06 -8.53
N GLY A 44 -14.62 21.53 -8.35
CA GLY A 44 -15.09 22.10 -7.09
C GLY A 44 -15.37 21.02 -6.05
N PHE A 45 -15.38 21.38 -4.76
CA PHE A 45 -15.88 20.47 -3.72
C PHE A 45 -17.37 20.23 -3.88
N GLY A 46 -17.79 18.98 -3.68
CA GLY A 46 -19.19 18.56 -3.76
C GLY A 46 -19.36 17.18 -4.37
N ASP A 47 -20.62 16.80 -4.55
CA ASP A 47 -21.04 15.56 -5.20
C ASP A 47 -21.18 15.79 -6.71
N HIS A 48 -20.48 14.99 -7.49
CA HIS A 48 -20.50 14.97 -8.94
C HIS A 48 -20.88 13.57 -9.42
N GLY A 49 -21.34 13.43 -10.68
CA GLY A 49 -21.61 12.12 -11.28
C GLY A 49 -22.69 11.34 -10.54
N GLN A 50 -23.79 11.99 -10.20
CA GLN A 50 -24.99 11.30 -9.68
C GLN A 50 -25.64 10.52 -10.81
N VAL A 51 -25.85 9.21 -10.58
CA VAL A 51 -26.41 8.27 -11.55
C VAL A 51 -27.46 7.41 -10.86
N THR A 52 -28.65 7.32 -11.47
CA THR A 52 -29.67 6.38 -11.00
C THR A 52 -29.55 5.08 -11.81
N LEU A 53 -29.37 3.96 -11.12
CA LEU A 53 -29.11 2.67 -11.72
C LEU A 53 -29.95 1.61 -11.01
N PHE A 54 -30.86 0.91 -11.71
CA PHE A 54 -31.81 -0.04 -11.12
C PHE A 54 -32.51 0.48 -9.84
N ASN A 55 -32.96 1.72 -9.86
CA ASN A 55 -33.54 2.44 -8.72
C ASN A 55 -32.57 2.71 -7.55
N LEU A 56 -31.28 2.51 -7.75
CA LEU A 56 -30.22 2.90 -6.81
C LEU A 56 -29.71 4.28 -7.18
N GLU A 57 -29.69 5.20 -6.25
CA GLU A 57 -29.04 6.51 -6.41
C GLU A 57 -27.56 6.38 -6.02
N LEU A 58 -26.68 6.50 -7.00
CA LEU A 58 -25.24 6.37 -6.84
C LEU A 58 -24.57 7.72 -7.00
N THR A 59 -23.57 7.98 -6.17
CA THR A 59 -22.66 9.14 -6.27
C THR A 59 -21.29 8.65 -6.69
N THR A 60 -21.06 8.56 -8.00
CA THR A 60 -19.84 7.99 -8.57
C THR A 60 -18.61 8.86 -8.39
N TYR A 61 -18.78 10.14 -8.06
CA TYR A 61 -17.71 11.08 -7.80
C TYR A 61 -18.10 12.08 -6.72
N ARG A 62 -17.44 12.00 -5.57
CA ARG A 62 -17.52 12.95 -4.45
C ARG A 62 -16.14 13.53 -4.18
N LEU A 63 -16.03 14.87 -4.15
CA LEU A 63 -14.83 15.56 -3.76
C LEU A 63 -15.08 16.40 -2.51
N ASP A 64 -14.58 15.96 -1.37
CA ASP A 64 -14.49 16.71 -0.13
C ASP A 64 -13.03 16.86 0.30
N LYS A 65 -12.76 17.60 1.37
CA LYS A 65 -11.39 17.84 1.85
C LYS A 65 -10.65 16.54 2.18
N LEU A 66 -11.32 15.53 2.74
CA LEU A 66 -10.70 14.25 3.06
C LEU A 66 -10.30 13.52 1.77
N ALA A 67 -11.22 13.38 0.80
CA ALA A 67 -10.96 12.76 -0.49
C ALA A 67 -9.87 13.52 -1.27
N PHE A 68 -9.86 14.86 -1.19
CA PHE A 68 -8.87 15.69 -1.88
C PHE A 68 -7.44 15.38 -1.47
N VAL A 69 -7.14 15.26 -0.17
CA VAL A 69 -5.78 14.97 0.32
C VAL A 69 -5.28 13.63 -0.25
N TRP A 70 -6.11 12.59 -0.22
CA TRP A 70 -5.74 11.27 -0.75
C TRP A 70 -5.65 11.26 -2.27
N ALA A 71 -6.60 11.87 -2.96
CA ALA A 71 -6.56 11.97 -4.41
C ALA A 71 -5.32 12.74 -4.89
N LEU A 72 -4.96 13.85 -4.24
CA LEU A 72 -3.78 14.64 -4.55
C LEU A 72 -2.49 13.81 -4.43
N ILE A 73 -2.28 13.17 -3.27
CA ILE A 73 -1.05 12.38 -3.09
C ILE A 73 -1.02 11.15 -4.00
N PHE A 74 -2.16 10.56 -4.34
CA PHE A 74 -2.22 9.45 -5.28
C PHE A 74 -1.80 9.87 -6.70
N HIS A 75 -2.17 11.06 -7.17
CA HIS A 75 -1.69 11.59 -8.45
C HIS A 75 -0.17 11.86 -8.41
N ILE A 76 0.34 12.45 -7.33
CA ILE A 76 1.78 12.67 -7.14
C ILE A 76 2.54 11.34 -7.13
N ALA A 77 2.05 10.34 -6.38
CA ALA A 77 2.65 9.01 -6.33
C ALA A 77 2.60 8.28 -7.68
N ALA A 78 1.50 8.44 -8.42
CA ALA A 78 1.36 7.90 -9.77
C ALA A 78 2.39 8.51 -10.73
N PHE A 79 2.60 9.82 -10.68
CA PHE A 79 3.60 10.52 -11.48
C PHE A 79 5.03 10.06 -11.14
N ILE A 80 5.38 10.02 -9.84
CA ILE A 80 6.70 9.55 -9.37
C ILE A 80 6.91 8.09 -9.80
N GLY A 81 5.90 7.23 -9.64
CA GLY A 81 5.94 5.83 -10.06
C GLY A 81 6.12 5.67 -11.57
N ALA A 82 5.43 6.45 -12.39
CA ALA A 82 5.57 6.46 -13.84
C ALA A 82 6.97 6.95 -14.28
N LEU A 83 7.50 7.99 -13.63
CA LEU A 83 8.84 8.49 -13.88
C LEU A 83 9.90 7.46 -13.51
N TYR A 84 9.76 6.77 -12.37
CA TYR A 84 10.65 5.70 -11.95
C TYR A 84 10.61 4.52 -12.93
N ALA A 85 9.43 4.19 -13.47
CA ALA A 85 9.20 3.11 -14.42
C ALA A 85 9.43 3.50 -15.90
N PHE A 86 10.00 4.64 -16.20
CA PHE A 86 10.10 5.20 -17.56
C PHE A 86 10.88 4.31 -18.54
N HIS A 87 11.75 3.41 -18.05
CA HIS A 87 12.48 2.41 -18.86
C HIS A 87 11.64 1.18 -19.22
N LEU A 88 10.45 1.04 -18.60
CA LEU A 88 9.62 -0.15 -18.75
C LEU A 88 9.08 -0.27 -20.17
N LYS A 89 9.23 -1.47 -20.78
CA LYS A 89 8.73 -1.77 -22.13
C LYS A 89 7.49 -2.66 -22.12
N ASP A 90 7.22 -3.33 -20.99
CA ASP A 90 6.12 -4.28 -20.85
C ASP A 90 4.76 -3.53 -20.80
N ALA A 91 3.96 -3.72 -21.84
CA ALA A 91 2.65 -3.10 -21.97
C ALA A 91 1.69 -3.55 -20.85
N THR A 92 1.70 -4.85 -20.52
CA THR A 92 0.83 -5.41 -19.48
C THR A 92 1.07 -4.76 -18.14
N GLN A 93 2.34 -4.61 -17.76
CA GLN A 93 2.69 -3.98 -16.49
C GLN A 93 2.32 -2.50 -16.46
N GLN A 94 2.47 -1.77 -17.58
CA GLN A 94 2.08 -0.37 -17.69
C GLN A 94 0.56 -0.21 -17.64
N THR A 95 -0.19 -1.03 -18.38
CA THR A 95 -1.67 -1.04 -18.34
C THR A 95 -2.19 -1.36 -16.94
N ALA A 96 -1.69 -2.43 -16.34
CA ALA A 96 -2.06 -2.83 -14.99
C ALA A 96 -1.76 -1.74 -13.95
N GLY A 97 -0.60 -1.08 -14.08
CA GLY A 97 -0.21 0.05 -13.24
C GLY A 97 -1.19 1.22 -13.34
N LEU A 98 -1.60 1.59 -14.55
CA LEU A 98 -2.56 2.68 -14.78
C LEU A 98 -3.95 2.32 -14.25
N PHE A 99 -4.45 1.10 -14.51
CA PHE A 99 -5.74 0.65 -13.98
C PHE A 99 -5.75 0.62 -12.46
N TYR A 100 -4.69 0.12 -11.85
CA TYR A 100 -4.55 0.08 -10.41
C TYR A 100 -4.54 1.48 -9.77
N GLN A 101 -3.77 2.41 -10.33
CA GLN A 101 -3.69 3.80 -9.88
C GLN A 101 -5.04 4.51 -10.06
N GLY A 102 -5.64 4.38 -11.25
CA GLY A 102 -6.95 4.95 -11.54
C GLY A 102 -8.04 4.40 -10.62
N ALA A 103 -8.06 3.09 -10.40
CA ALA A 103 -9.02 2.46 -9.50
C ALA A 103 -8.86 2.95 -8.04
N ALA A 104 -7.63 3.13 -7.56
CA ALA A 104 -7.40 3.67 -6.23
C ALA A 104 -7.88 5.12 -6.10
N ILE A 105 -7.66 5.96 -7.14
CA ILE A 105 -8.17 7.33 -7.19
C ILE A 105 -9.71 7.32 -7.25
N GLY A 106 -10.31 6.48 -8.11
CA GLY A 106 -11.75 6.34 -8.20
C GLY A 106 -12.41 5.89 -6.88
N ALA A 107 -11.77 4.97 -6.16
CA ALA A 107 -12.23 4.50 -4.86
C ALA A 107 -12.23 5.61 -3.78
N VAL A 108 -11.19 6.46 -3.76
CA VAL A 108 -11.11 7.62 -2.85
C VAL A 108 -12.19 8.65 -3.19
N LEU A 109 -12.55 8.78 -4.46
CA LEU A 109 -13.56 9.73 -4.94
C LEU A 109 -14.98 9.14 -4.95
N ALA A 110 -15.18 7.88 -4.55
CA ALA A 110 -16.49 7.27 -4.47
C ALA A 110 -17.35 7.87 -3.36
N GLY A 111 -18.56 8.30 -3.69
CA GLY A 111 -19.53 8.83 -2.72
C GLY A 111 -20.48 7.76 -2.15
N ASP A 112 -20.51 6.57 -2.73
CA ASP A 112 -21.33 5.44 -2.28
C ASP A 112 -20.52 4.14 -2.19
N LEU A 113 -21.03 3.17 -1.41
CA LEU A 113 -20.38 1.90 -1.12
C LEU A 113 -20.31 0.96 -2.34
N LEU A 114 -21.26 1.04 -3.28
CA LEU A 114 -21.26 0.21 -4.48
C LEU A 114 -20.18 0.69 -5.47
N THR A 115 -20.10 1.99 -5.68
CA THR A 115 -19.02 2.60 -6.48
C THR A 115 -17.66 2.30 -5.85
N LEU A 116 -17.54 2.41 -4.52
CA LEU A 116 -16.32 2.02 -3.80
C LEU A 116 -15.97 0.55 -4.05
N PHE A 117 -16.96 -0.37 -3.96
CA PHE A 117 -16.75 -1.80 -4.20
C PHE A 117 -16.21 -2.08 -5.61
N ILE A 118 -16.77 -1.45 -6.63
CA ILE A 118 -16.30 -1.64 -8.02
C ILE A 118 -14.82 -1.27 -8.13
N TRP A 119 -14.44 -0.10 -7.64
CA TRP A 119 -13.04 0.33 -7.64
C TRP A 119 -12.16 -0.54 -6.76
N TRP A 120 -12.69 -1.05 -5.64
CA TRP A 120 -11.99 -1.96 -4.72
C TRP A 120 -11.59 -3.26 -5.39
N GLU A 121 -12.45 -3.81 -6.24
CA GLU A 121 -12.17 -5.02 -7.02
C GLU A 121 -11.21 -4.75 -8.17
N ILE A 122 -11.35 -3.64 -8.88
CA ILE A 122 -10.40 -3.27 -9.93
C ILE A 122 -8.99 -3.10 -9.34
N THR A 123 -8.85 -2.52 -8.12
CA THR A 123 -7.54 -2.46 -7.45
C THR A 123 -6.97 -3.84 -7.16
N ALA A 124 -7.79 -4.81 -6.74
CA ALA A 124 -7.36 -6.17 -6.46
C ALA A 124 -6.83 -6.86 -7.71
N ILE A 125 -7.63 -6.83 -8.78
CA ILE A 125 -7.32 -7.52 -10.04
C ILE A 125 -6.12 -6.85 -10.74
N ALA A 126 -6.10 -5.53 -10.87
CA ALA A 126 -5.04 -4.84 -11.58
C ALA A 126 -3.68 -4.97 -10.87
N SER A 127 -3.66 -4.91 -9.54
CA SER A 127 -2.41 -4.95 -8.77
C SER A 127 -1.67 -6.29 -8.84
N VAL A 128 -2.37 -7.42 -8.99
CA VAL A 128 -1.70 -8.73 -9.05
C VAL A 128 -0.79 -8.88 -10.27
N PHE A 129 -1.12 -8.23 -11.38
CA PHE A 129 -0.27 -8.25 -12.57
C PHE A 129 1.10 -7.59 -12.33
N LEU A 130 1.22 -6.64 -11.39
CA LEU A 130 2.50 -6.05 -11.01
C LEU A 130 3.40 -7.05 -10.26
N ILE A 131 2.80 -8.06 -9.62
CA ILE A 131 3.51 -9.16 -8.96
C ILE A 131 3.91 -10.20 -10.01
N TRP A 132 2.94 -10.67 -10.81
CA TRP A 132 3.15 -11.69 -11.83
C TRP A 132 4.13 -11.25 -12.94
N ALA A 133 4.22 -9.97 -13.22
CA ALA A 133 5.16 -9.42 -14.19
C ALA A 133 6.64 -9.71 -13.86
N ARG A 134 6.97 -10.16 -12.64
CA ARG A 134 8.32 -10.64 -12.30
C ARG A 134 8.64 -12.00 -12.94
N LYS A 135 7.62 -12.77 -13.37
CA LYS A 135 7.74 -14.03 -14.12
C LYS A 135 8.59 -15.11 -13.39
N THR A 136 8.44 -15.22 -12.07
CA THR A 136 9.04 -16.30 -11.27
C THR A 136 7.93 -17.11 -10.59
N ASP A 137 8.19 -18.41 -10.31
CA ASP A 137 7.23 -19.27 -9.61
C ASP A 137 6.85 -18.71 -8.24
N ARG A 138 7.81 -18.10 -7.54
CA ARG A 138 7.56 -17.43 -6.26
C ARG A 138 6.60 -16.27 -6.41
N ALA A 139 6.81 -15.42 -7.43
CA ALA A 139 5.93 -14.29 -7.72
C ALA A 139 4.53 -14.75 -8.15
N TYR A 140 4.44 -15.83 -8.93
CA TYR A 140 3.15 -16.41 -9.30
C TYR A 140 2.37 -16.90 -8.07
N ASN A 141 2.99 -17.73 -7.23
CA ASN A 141 2.37 -18.28 -6.04
C ASN A 141 1.99 -17.19 -5.01
N ALA A 142 2.86 -16.19 -4.81
CA ALA A 142 2.58 -15.06 -3.94
C ALA A 142 1.43 -14.19 -4.49
N GLY A 143 1.41 -13.97 -5.82
CA GLY A 143 0.34 -13.26 -6.49
C GLY A 143 -1.01 -13.97 -6.40
N MET A 144 -1.05 -15.30 -6.51
CA MET A 144 -2.29 -16.09 -6.34
C MET A 144 -2.84 -15.96 -4.92
N ARG A 145 -2.00 -16.09 -3.89
CA ARG A 145 -2.42 -15.90 -2.49
C ARG A 145 -2.90 -14.47 -2.25
N TYR A 146 -2.16 -13.50 -2.77
CA TYR A 146 -2.54 -12.08 -2.73
C TYR A 146 -3.92 -11.87 -3.35
N LEU A 147 -4.15 -12.36 -4.56
CA LEU A 147 -5.41 -12.19 -5.28
C LEU A 147 -6.59 -12.81 -4.52
N MET A 148 -6.42 -14.04 -3.99
CA MET A 148 -7.46 -14.71 -3.20
C MET A 148 -7.85 -13.89 -1.96
N ILE A 149 -6.88 -13.32 -1.24
CA ILE A 149 -7.15 -12.51 -0.05
C ILE A 149 -7.83 -11.19 -0.45
N GLN A 150 -7.36 -10.55 -1.52
CA GLN A 150 -7.90 -9.26 -1.96
C GLN A 150 -9.33 -9.40 -2.51
N ILE A 151 -9.62 -10.42 -3.32
CA ILE A 151 -10.98 -10.73 -3.79
C ILE A 151 -11.86 -11.15 -2.60
N GLY A 152 -11.33 -11.95 -1.67
CA GLY A 152 -12.05 -12.31 -0.43
C GLY A 152 -12.48 -11.07 0.35
N SER A 153 -11.61 -10.05 0.44
CA SER A 153 -11.98 -8.74 1.02
C SER A 153 -13.16 -8.11 0.29
N GLY A 154 -13.16 -8.14 -1.05
CA GLY A 154 -14.25 -7.57 -1.84
C GLY A 154 -15.56 -8.34 -1.71
N VAL A 155 -15.52 -9.68 -1.67
CA VAL A 155 -16.73 -10.49 -1.43
C VAL A 155 -17.33 -10.17 -0.06
N ILE A 156 -16.50 -10.01 0.98
CA ILE A 156 -16.97 -9.60 2.32
C ILE A 156 -17.55 -8.18 2.27
N LEU A 157 -16.91 -7.26 1.56
CA LEU A 157 -17.41 -5.89 1.36
C LEU A 157 -18.78 -5.91 0.67
N LEU A 158 -18.91 -6.66 -0.44
CA LEU A 158 -20.16 -6.78 -1.18
C LEU A 158 -21.28 -7.35 -0.29
N THR A 159 -20.99 -8.40 0.47
CA THR A 159 -21.97 -8.98 1.40
C THR A 159 -22.38 -7.95 2.45
N GLY A 160 -21.42 -7.24 3.04
CA GLY A 160 -21.70 -6.21 4.03
C GLY A 160 -22.56 -5.07 3.47
N LEU A 161 -22.23 -4.53 2.29
CA LEU A 161 -22.97 -3.42 1.69
C LEU A 161 -24.39 -3.83 1.27
N LEU A 162 -24.63 -5.08 0.80
CA LEU A 162 -25.96 -5.55 0.46
C LEU A 162 -26.87 -5.68 1.70
N ILE A 163 -26.33 -6.23 2.80
CA ILE A 163 -27.04 -6.31 4.06
C ILE A 163 -27.31 -4.89 4.62
N TYR A 164 -26.30 -4.00 4.54
CA TYR A 164 -26.41 -2.61 4.97
C TYR A 164 -27.51 -1.87 4.19
N TYR A 165 -27.53 -2.01 2.87
CA TYR A 165 -28.56 -1.44 2.02
C TYR A 165 -29.97 -1.98 2.36
N HIS A 166 -30.08 -3.29 2.61
CA HIS A 166 -31.35 -3.90 3.02
C HIS A 166 -31.85 -3.35 4.35
N GLN A 167 -30.94 -3.03 5.28
CA GLN A 167 -31.29 -2.50 6.61
C GLN A 167 -31.59 -1.00 6.60
N THR A 168 -30.90 -0.21 5.79
CA THR A 168 -30.94 1.26 5.85
C THR A 168 -31.59 1.92 4.65
N GLY A 169 -31.73 1.22 3.53
CA GLY A 169 -32.18 1.77 2.24
C GLY A 169 -31.15 2.73 1.60
N SER A 170 -29.94 2.87 2.13
CA SER A 170 -28.92 3.81 1.66
C SER A 170 -27.61 3.10 1.35
N LEU A 171 -26.94 3.54 0.27
CA LEU A 171 -25.57 3.14 -0.08
C LEU A 171 -24.54 4.25 0.16
N ALA A 172 -24.95 5.40 0.71
CA ALA A 172 -24.04 6.53 0.91
C ALA A 172 -22.82 6.15 1.74
N PHE A 173 -21.63 6.46 1.25
CA PHE A 173 -20.39 6.19 1.95
C PHE A 173 -20.05 7.33 2.91
N ASN A 174 -20.65 7.29 4.07
CA ASN A 174 -20.48 8.22 5.18
C ASN A 174 -19.92 7.48 6.40
N HIS A 175 -20.05 8.06 7.59
CA HIS A 175 -19.73 7.36 8.83
C HIS A 175 -20.70 6.18 9.03
N LEU A 176 -20.14 4.98 9.25
CA LEU A 176 -20.88 3.72 9.36
C LEU A 176 -20.98 3.22 10.81
N GLY A 177 -19.93 3.42 11.61
CA GLY A 177 -19.85 2.84 12.96
C GLY A 177 -19.82 1.31 12.97
N LEU A 178 -19.85 0.70 14.16
CA LEU A 178 -19.88 -0.77 14.36
C LEU A 178 -21.20 -1.23 15.01
N GLU A 179 -22.33 -0.77 14.51
CA GLU A 179 -23.64 -0.98 15.14
C GLU A 179 -24.38 -2.22 14.64
N SER A 180 -24.01 -2.77 13.48
CA SER A 180 -24.69 -3.90 12.84
C SER A 180 -23.71 -4.94 12.30
N PHE A 181 -24.20 -6.15 12.06
CA PHE A 181 -23.41 -7.20 11.41
C PHE A 181 -22.89 -6.75 10.02
N ALA A 182 -23.69 -5.97 9.29
CA ALA A 182 -23.31 -5.42 8.00
C ALA A 182 -22.08 -4.51 8.12
N THR A 183 -22.08 -3.59 9.08
CA THR A 183 -20.95 -2.66 9.30
C THR A 183 -19.71 -3.38 9.82
N TRP A 184 -19.83 -4.46 10.58
CA TRP A 184 -18.71 -5.33 10.94
C TRP A 184 -18.09 -6.03 9.72
N LEU A 185 -18.90 -6.52 8.76
CA LEU A 185 -18.37 -7.10 7.52
C LEU A 185 -17.60 -6.06 6.70
N ILE A 186 -18.14 -4.85 6.54
CA ILE A 186 -17.46 -3.76 5.84
C ILE A 186 -16.14 -3.38 6.55
N PHE A 187 -16.16 -3.31 7.89
CA PHE A 187 -14.98 -3.06 8.71
C PHE A 187 -13.87 -4.10 8.50
N ILE A 188 -14.23 -5.39 8.51
CA ILE A 188 -13.29 -6.50 8.28
C ILE A 188 -12.72 -6.42 6.86
N ALA A 189 -13.56 -6.12 5.86
CA ALA A 189 -13.10 -5.96 4.49
C ALA A 189 -12.05 -4.84 4.35
N PHE A 190 -12.27 -3.70 5.00
CA PHE A 190 -11.30 -2.61 5.06
C PHE A 190 -10.05 -3.02 5.85
N GLY A 191 -10.22 -3.75 6.95
CA GLY A 191 -9.14 -4.27 7.78
C GLY A 191 -8.21 -5.23 7.03
N ILE A 192 -8.74 -6.10 6.16
CA ILE A 192 -7.94 -6.99 5.31
C ILE A 192 -7.00 -6.17 4.42
N LYS A 193 -7.53 -5.17 3.68
CA LYS A 193 -6.68 -4.30 2.83
C LYS A 193 -5.81 -3.34 3.63
N CYS A 194 -6.18 -3.00 4.87
CA CYS A 194 -5.34 -2.23 5.80
C CYS A 194 -4.24 -3.07 6.45
N ALA A 195 -4.25 -4.38 6.25
CA ALA A 195 -3.30 -5.32 6.85
C ALA A 195 -3.37 -5.35 8.38
N PHE A 196 -4.58 -5.51 8.94
CA PHE A 196 -4.81 -5.68 10.38
C PHE A 196 -4.04 -6.88 10.93
N PRO A 197 -3.76 -6.95 12.23
CA PRO A 197 -3.11 -8.11 12.85
C PRO A 197 -3.80 -9.41 12.46
N LEU A 198 -3.04 -10.45 12.18
CA LEU A 198 -3.45 -11.75 11.64
C LEU A 198 -3.89 -11.73 10.16
N LEU A 199 -4.25 -10.58 9.60
CA LEU A 199 -4.70 -10.40 8.20
C LEU A 199 -3.63 -9.73 7.32
N HIS A 200 -2.40 -9.54 7.81
CA HIS A 200 -1.36 -8.71 7.19
C HIS A 200 -0.40 -9.47 6.25
N ASN A 201 -0.31 -10.80 6.35
CA ASN A 201 0.75 -11.59 5.72
C ASN A 201 0.80 -11.49 4.18
N TRP A 202 -0.31 -11.15 3.53
CA TRP A 202 -0.33 -10.93 2.09
C TRP A 202 0.63 -9.79 1.66
N LEU A 203 0.84 -8.82 2.54
CA LEU A 203 1.71 -7.67 2.30
C LEU A 203 3.18 -8.08 2.25
N GLN A 204 3.63 -8.85 3.26
CA GLN A 204 5.01 -9.34 3.40
C GLN A 204 5.33 -10.45 2.40
N ASP A 205 4.32 -11.19 1.94
CA ASP A 205 4.47 -12.26 0.95
C ASP A 205 4.57 -11.70 -0.48
N ALA A 206 3.70 -10.75 -0.84
CA ALA A 206 3.53 -10.31 -2.22
C ALA A 206 4.45 -9.13 -2.62
N TYR A 207 4.62 -8.12 -1.76
CA TYR A 207 5.36 -6.92 -2.16
C TYR A 207 6.84 -7.16 -2.47
N PRO A 208 7.59 -8.00 -1.73
CA PRO A 208 8.96 -8.36 -2.08
C PRO A 208 9.07 -9.15 -3.39
N GLU A 209 8.01 -9.85 -3.79
CA GLU A 209 7.98 -10.65 -5.01
C GLU A 209 7.50 -9.88 -6.25
N ALA A 210 7.01 -8.65 -6.10
CA ALA A 210 6.66 -7.81 -7.24
C ALA A 210 7.91 -7.34 -8.02
N THR A 211 7.70 -6.80 -9.23
CA THR A 211 8.80 -6.19 -10.01
C THR A 211 9.40 -5.00 -9.26
N VAL A 212 10.57 -4.54 -9.69
CA VAL A 212 11.25 -3.38 -9.12
C VAL A 212 10.35 -2.13 -9.15
N THR A 213 9.66 -1.92 -10.26
CA THR A 213 8.74 -0.79 -10.44
C THR A 213 7.36 -1.07 -9.82
N GLY A 214 6.89 -2.31 -9.90
CA GLY A 214 5.60 -2.73 -9.35
C GLY A 214 5.52 -2.55 -7.84
N THR A 215 6.58 -2.87 -7.09
CA THR A 215 6.58 -2.69 -5.62
C THR A 215 6.43 -1.22 -5.21
N VAL A 216 7.03 -0.29 -5.95
CA VAL A 216 6.91 1.15 -5.68
C VAL A 216 5.44 1.57 -5.77
N ILE A 217 4.77 1.17 -6.86
CA ILE A 217 3.36 1.45 -7.09
C ILE A 217 2.49 0.75 -6.04
N LEU A 218 2.68 -0.55 -5.78
CA LEU A 218 1.92 -1.31 -4.77
C LEU A 218 2.01 -0.68 -3.38
N SER A 219 3.19 -0.17 -3.00
CA SER A 219 3.40 0.43 -1.68
C SER A 219 2.62 1.73 -1.46
N ALA A 220 2.16 2.40 -2.51
CA ALA A 220 1.52 3.71 -2.42
C ALA A 220 0.00 3.65 -2.21
N PHE A 221 -0.72 2.70 -2.82
CA PHE A 221 -2.17 2.81 -3.01
C PHE A 221 -3.02 1.93 -2.10
N THR A 222 -2.99 0.59 -2.23
CA THR A 222 -3.97 -0.32 -1.58
C THR A 222 -4.17 -0.07 -0.09
N THR A 223 -3.09 -0.03 0.68
CA THR A 223 -3.18 0.11 2.14
C THR A 223 -3.63 1.51 2.57
N LYS A 224 -3.29 2.56 1.81
CA LYS A 224 -3.70 3.94 2.09
C LYS A 224 -5.13 4.19 1.69
N LEU A 225 -5.60 3.53 0.62
CA LEU A 225 -7.02 3.49 0.29
C LEU A 225 -7.83 2.86 1.44
N ALA A 226 -7.34 1.78 2.05
CA ALA A 226 -7.99 1.18 3.20
C ALA A 226 -8.00 2.09 4.43
N VAL A 227 -6.90 2.82 4.71
CA VAL A 227 -6.86 3.83 5.77
C VAL A 227 -7.87 4.95 5.49
N TYR A 228 -7.97 5.43 4.24
CA TYR A 228 -9.00 6.39 3.84
C TYR A 228 -10.41 5.87 4.12
N ALA A 229 -10.69 4.63 3.72
CA ALA A 229 -12.00 4.02 3.93
C ALA A 229 -12.34 3.90 5.42
N LEU A 230 -11.37 3.53 6.27
CA LEU A 230 -11.52 3.52 7.72
C LEU A 230 -11.73 4.93 8.28
N ALA A 231 -10.97 5.93 7.82
CA ALA A 231 -11.11 7.31 8.27
C ALA A 231 -12.49 7.90 7.92
N ARG A 232 -13.07 7.50 6.78
CA ARG A 232 -14.42 7.93 6.37
C ARG A 232 -15.53 7.18 7.12
N GLY A 233 -15.42 5.86 7.20
CA GLY A 233 -16.50 5.02 7.73
C GLY A 233 -16.45 4.77 9.23
N TYR A 234 -15.28 4.86 9.86
CA TYR A 234 -15.08 4.36 11.23
C TYR A 234 -14.24 5.30 12.12
N ALA A 235 -14.20 6.60 11.80
CA ALA A 235 -13.53 7.58 12.65
C ALA A 235 -14.13 7.55 14.08
N GLY A 236 -13.27 7.56 15.11
CA GLY A 236 -13.71 7.50 16.51
C GLY A 236 -14.09 6.09 17.02
N THR A 237 -13.81 5.05 16.24
CA THR A 237 -14.09 3.66 16.65
C THR A 237 -12.97 3.14 17.55
N GLU A 238 -13.23 2.99 18.85
CA GLU A 238 -12.24 2.71 19.90
C GLU A 238 -11.38 1.47 19.63
N ILE A 239 -11.95 0.38 19.10
CA ILE A 239 -11.20 -0.84 18.79
C ILE A 239 -10.04 -0.61 17.81
N LEU A 240 -10.14 0.40 16.93
CA LEU A 240 -9.07 0.77 16.01
C LEU A 240 -7.83 1.31 16.73
N ILE A 241 -7.99 1.92 17.91
CA ILE A 241 -6.87 2.40 18.73
C ILE A 241 -5.97 1.21 19.11
N TRP A 242 -6.56 0.13 19.58
CA TRP A 242 -5.83 -1.08 19.98
C TRP A 242 -5.31 -1.88 18.78
N ILE A 243 -6.11 -2.02 17.72
CA ILE A 243 -5.67 -2.64 16.47
C ILE A 243 -4.45 -1.90 15.92
N GLY A 244 -4.50 -0.56 15.85
CA GLY A 244 -3.39 0.27 15.39
C GLY A 244 -2.16 0.16 16.30
N ALA A 245 -2.33 0.15 17.62
CA ALA A 245 -1.23 -0.05 18.57
C ALA A 245 -0.51 -1.39 18.33
N ILE A 246 -1.26 -2.48 18.15
CA ILE A 246 -0.68 -3.80 17.81
C ILE A 246 0.02 -3.74 16.45
N MET A 247 -0.59 -3.11 15.43
CA MET A 247 0.01 -2.93 14.10
C MET A 247 1.32 -2.14 14.14
N THR A 248 1.50 -1.23 15.10
CA THR A 248 2.76 -0.51 15.23
C THR A 248 3.84 -1.34 15.92
N ALA A 249 3.49 -2.19 16.86
CA ALA A 249 4.44 -2.87 17.73
C ALA A 249 5.03 -4.16 17.11
N PHE A 250 4.17 -5.12 16.69
CA PHE A 250 4.65 -6.45 16.30
C PHE A 250 5.58 -6.46 15.06
N PRO A 251 5.39 -5.60 14.02
CA PRO A 251 6.22 -5.68 12.83
C PRO A 251 7.68 -5.29 13.07
N ILE A 252 7.97 -4.59 14.17
CA ILE A 252 9.34 -4.18 14.51
C ILE A 252 10.22 -5.42 14.69
N PHE A 253 9.75 -6.41 15.45
CA PHE A 253 10.52 -7.63 15.71
C PHE A 253 10.84 -8.39 14.44
N PHE A 254 9.84 -8.53 13.53
CA PHE A 254 10.05 -9.18 12.25
C PHE A 254 10.99 -8.38 11.34
N ALA A 255 10.86 -7.04 11.32
CA ALA A 255 11.71 -6.18 10.51
C ALA A 255 13.18 -6.24 10.95
N VAL A 256 13.44 -6.37 12.25
CA VAL A 256 14.81 -6.47 12.80
C VAL A 256 15.49 -7.77 12.38
N ILE A 257 14.78 -8.90 12.40
CA ILE A 257 15.37 -10.22 12.06
C ILE A 257 15.35 -10.56 10.57
N GLU A 258 14.62 -9.78 9.74
CA GLU A 258 14.45 -10.09 8.30
C GLU A 258 15.69 -9.72 7.49
N ASN A 259 16.13 -10.63 6.63
CA ASN A 259 17.29 -10.44 5.76
C ASN A 259 16.96 -9.79 4.41
N ASP A 260 15.73 -9.93 3.90
CA ASP A 260 15.29 -9.28 2.67
C ASP A 260 14.88 -7.83 2.93
N LEU A 261 15.67 -6.84 2.45
CA LEU A 261 15.42 -5.43 2.74
C LEU A 261 14.07 -4.92 2.19
N ARG A 262 13.53 -5.52 1.11
CA ARG A 262 12.18 -5.18 0.63
C ARG A 262 11.10 -5.75 1.55
N ARG A 263 11.35 -6.91 2.18
CA ARG A 263 10.45 -7.49 3.18
C ARG A 263 10.53 -6.71 4.50
N VAL A 264 11.72 -6.26 4.91
CA VAL A 264 11.88 -5.29 6.01
C VAL A 264 11.00 -4.06 5.77
N LEU A 265 11.03 -3.49 4.55
CA LEU A 265 10.18 -2.35 4.18
C LEU A 265 8.68 -2.69 4.19
N SER A 266 8.31 -3.94 3.91
CA SER A 266 6.91 -4.38 3.98
C SER A 266 6.42 -4.49 5.43
N TYR A 267 7.20 -5.03 6.36
CA TYR A 267 6.90 -4.98 7.79
C TYR A 267 6.85 -3.54 8.31
N SER A 268 7.83 -2.74 7.93
CA SER A 268 7.86 -1.31 8.26
C SER A 268 6.65 -0.54 7.70
N LEU A 269 6.08 -0.97 6.56
CA LEU A 269 4.85 -0.38 6.02
C LEU A 269 3.68 -0.66 6.96
N ASN A 270 3.54 -1.90 7.43
CA ASN A 270 2.49 -2.27 8.38
C ASN A 270 2.62 -1.50 9.71
N ASN A 271 3.83 -1.36 10.25
CA ASN A 271 4.10 -0.54 11.42
C ASN A 271 3.58 0.92 11.24
N GLN A 272 3.87 1.56 10.11
CA GLN A 272 3.43 2.94 9.87
C GLN A 272 1.91 3.05 9.64
N LEU A 273 1.26 2.03 9.07
CA LEU A 273 -0.20 1.98 8.99
C LEU A 273 -0.84 1.97 10.37
N GLY A 274 -0.22 1.30 11.34
CA GLY A 274 -0.69 1.29 12.73
C GLY A 274 -0.83 2.68 13.33
N PHE A 275 0.13 3.59 13.10
CA PHE A 275 -0.02 5.00 13.52
C PHE A 275 -1.26 5.65 12.92
N MET A 276 -1.51 5.44 11.63
CA MET A 276 -2.70 5.99 10.95
C MET A 276 -3.99 5.41 11.52
N VAL A 277 -4.01 4.10 11.77
CA VAL A 277 -5.18 3.39 12.33
C VAL A 277 -5.47 3.86 13.75
N VAL A 278 -4.44 4.11 14.59
CA VAL A 278 -4.62 4.75 15.91
C VAL A 278 -5.27 6.12 15.75
N GLY A 279 -4.78 6.95 14.82
CA GLY A 279 -5.36 8.28 14.58
C GLY A 279 -6.82 8.21 14.12
N VAL A 280 -7.18 7.24 13.29
CA VAL A 280 -8.58 7.00 12.92
C VAL A 280 -9.41 6.58 14.13
N GLY A 281 -8.86 5.69 14.97
CA GLY A 281 -9.55 5.20 16.17
C GLY A 281 -9.82 6.29 17.19
N ILE A 282 -8.88 7.23 17.40
CA ILE A 282 -9.08 8.42 18.26
C ILE A 282 -10.18 9.31 17.67
N GLY A 283 -10.18 9.56 16.37
CA GLY A 283 -11.27 10.21 15.64
C GLY A 283 -11.42 11.71 15.85
N THR A 284 -10.61 12.36 16.69
CA THR A 284 -10.63 13.83 16.83
C THR A 284 -10.08 14.52 15.59
N GLU A 285 -10.42 15.79 15.37
CA GLU A 285 -9.95 16.57 14.22
C GLU A 285 -8.42 16.55 14.10
N MET A 286 -7.70 16.70 15.21
CA MET A 286 -6.25 16.61 15.25
C MET A 286 -5.76 15.20 14.84
N ALA A 287 -6.39 14.14 15.33
CA ALA A 287 -6.00 12.77 15.03
C ALA A 287 -6.25 12.41 13.56
N LEU A 288 -7.37 12.85 12.99
CA LEU A 288 -7.72 12.66 11.59
C LEU A 288 -6.82 13.48 10.66
N ASN A 289 -6.51 14.72 11.02
CA ASN A 289 -5.51 15.54 10.34
C ASN A 289 -4.13 14.88 10.40
N GLY A 290 -3.73 14.36 11.55
CA GLY A 290 -2.49 13.59 11.72
C GLY A 290 -2.46 12.34 10.83
N THR A 291 -3.57 11.61 10.76
CA THR A 291 -3.72 10.44 9.88
C THR A 291 -3.56 10.82 8.41
N ALA A 292 -4.23 11.88 7.95
CA ALA A 292 -4.15 12.37 6.58
C ALA A 292 -2.73 12.86 6.23
N ALA A 293 -2.14 13.68 7.11
CA ALA A 293 -0.77 14.17 6.94
C ALA A 293 0.26 13.04 6.94
N HIS A 294 0.05 12.02 7.81
CA HIS A 294 0.95 10.87 7.87
C HIS A 294 0.80 9.95 6.67
N ALA A 295 -0.41 9.72 6.18
CA ALA A 295 -0.65 8.99 4.93
C ALA A 295 0.04 9.68 3.74
N PHE A 296 -0.09 11.00 3.62
CA PHE A 296 0.57 11.81 2.60
C PHE A 296 2.10 11.68 2.66
N SER A 297 2.69 11.95 3.82
CA SER A 297 4.13 11.87 4.04
C SER A 297 4.67 10.45 3.84
N HIS A 298 3.93 9.46 4.35
CA HIS A 298 4.31 8.05 4.29
C HIS A 298 4.38 7.53 2.85
N ILE A 299 3.46 7.92 1.98
CA ILE A 299 3.51 7.55 0.56
C ILE A 299 4.83 8.01 -0.06
N LEU A 300 5.25 9.25 0.21
CA LEU A 300 6.48 9.82 -0.35
C LEU A 300 7.75 9.10 0.14
N TYR A 301 7.97 9.06 1.45
CA TYR A 301 9.21 8.47 1.97
C TYR A 301 9.26 6.94 1.83
N LYS A 302 8.10 6.27 1.85
CA LYS A 302 8.07 4.82 1.64
C LYS A 302 8.33 4.46 0.19
N ALA A 303 7.74 5.20 -0.76
CA ALA A 303 8.06 5.06 -2.17
C ALA A 303 9.56 5.32 -2.41
N LEU A 304 10.14 6.36 -1.79
CA LEU A 304 11.57 6.67 -1.88
C LEU A 304 12.45 5.50 -1.41
N LEU A 305 12.13 4.90 -0.27
CA LEU A 305 12.87 3.74 0.24
C LEU A 305 12.71 2.51 -0.66
N PHE A 306 11.49 2.23 -1.16
CA PHE A 306 11.30 1.14 -2.12
C PHE A 306 11.96 1.41 -3.47
N MET A 307 12.03 2.66 -3.92
CA MET A 307 12.77 3.05 -5.12
C MET A 307 14.28 2.83 -4.93
N ALA A 308 14.84 3.22 -3.78
CA ALA A 308 16.25 3.01 -3.48
C ALA A 308 16.61 1.51 -3.44
N MET A 309 15.84 0.69 -2.71
CA MET A 309 16.03 -0.76 -2.68
C MET A 309 15.72 -1.42 -4.02
N GLY A 310 14.78 -0.88 -4.78
CA GLY A 310 14.49 -1.29 -6.14
C GLY A 310 15.67 -1.03 -7.09
N ALA A 311 16.30 0.13 -6.98
CA ALA A 311 17.52 0.47 -7.76
C ALA A 311 18.68 -0.47 -7.44
N VAL A 312 18.89 -0.79 -6.15
CA VAL A 312 19.88 -1.80 -5.73
C VAL A 312 19.56 -3.16 -6.35
N LEU A 313 18.33 -3.64 -6.25
CA LEU A 313 17.91 -4.90 -6.86
C LEU A 313 18.07 -4.90 -8.38
N TYR A 314 17.75 -3.78 -9.03
CA TYR A 314 17.91 -3.62 -10.48
C TYR A 314 19.36 -3.78 -10.94
N ARG A 315 20.32 -3.19 -10.20
CA ARG A 315 21.75 -3.19 -10.54
C ARG A 315 22.48 -4.44 -10.02
N VAL A 316 22.28 -4.79 -8.75
CA VAL A 316 23.07 -5.85 -8.06
C VAL A 316 22.41 -7.23 -8.13
N LYS A 317 21.12 -7.32 -8.51
CA LYS A 317 20.31 -8.55 -8.63
C LYS A 317 20.07 -9.29 -7.30
N THR A 318 20.48 -8.73 -6.18
CA THR A 318 20.16 -9.22 -4.84
C THR A 318 19.70 -8.05 -3.95
N ILE A 319 18.93 -8.38 -2.92
CA ILE A 319 18.44 -7.43 -1.91
C ILE A 319 18.58 -7.99 -0.49
N LYS A 320 19.37 -9.05 -0.36
CA LYS A 320 19.67 -9.66 0.93
C LYS A 320 20.72 -8.84 1.66
N ALA A 321 20.43 -8.41 2.90
CA ALA A 321 21.34 -7.65 3.74
C ALA A 321 22.69 -8.35 3.90
N SER A 322 22.69 -9.67 4.10
CA SER A 322 23.88 -10.53 4.22
C SER A 322 24.76 -10.57 2.95
N GLU A 323 24.26 -10.11 1.81
CA GLU A 323 24.97 -10.16 0.51
C GLU A 323 25.34 -8.76 -0.02
N LEU A 324 24.94 -7.70 0.68
CA LEU A 324 25.15 -6.32 0.30
C LEU A 324 26.25 -5.67 1.17
N GLY A 325 26.48 -4.38 0.95
CA GLY A 325 27.44 -3.55 1.67
C GLY A 325 28.49 -2.94 0.76
N GLY A 326 28.96 -1.75 1.10
CA GLY A 326 29.96 -0.99 0.33
C GLY A 326 29.43 -0.32 -0.93
N LEU A 327 28.12 -0.34 -1.18
CA LEU A 327 27.52 0.20 -2.41
C LEU A 327 27.51 1.74 -2.48
N TYR A 328 27.76 2.45 -1.37
CA TYR A 328 27.89 3.92 -1.40
C TYR A 328 28.99 4.40 -2.38
N LYS A 329 30.01 3.55 -2.63
CA LYS A 329 31.12 3.83 -3.57
C LYS A 329 30.67 3.86 -5.03
N SER A 330 29.66 3.08 -5.37
CA SER A 330 29.19 2.89 -6.76
C SER A 330 27.80 3.47 -7.02
N MET A 331 26.98 3.66 -5.96
CA MET A 331 25.63 4.22 -6.04
C MET A 331 25.45 5.42 -5.07
N PRO A 332 26.26 6.48 -5.17
CA PRO A 332 26.26 7.59 -4.20
C PRO A 332 24.93 8.34 -4.14
N TRP A 333 24.29 8.62 -5.28
CA TRP A 333 23.01 9.32 -5.32
C TRP A 333 21.86 8.47 -4.75
N THR A 334 21.83 7.18 -5.11
CA THR A 334 20.85 6.24 -4.51
C THR A 334 21.04 6.15 -3.00
N THR A 335 22.31 6.18 -2.50
CA THR A 335 22.62 6.20 -1.07
C THR A 335 22.05 7.45 -0.38
N VAL A 336 22.29 8.64 -0.96
CA VAL A 336 21.78 9.92 -0.41
C VAL A 336 20.25 9.89 -0.35
N PHE A 337 19.58 9.48 -1.41
CA PHE A 337 18.12 9.41 -1.43
C PHE A 337 17.57 8.38 -0.44
N CYS A 338 18.24 7.25 -0.25
CA CYS A 338 17.90 6.27 0.76
C CYS A 338 18.00 6.86 2.18
N ILE A 339 19.07 7.60 2.48
CA ILE A 339 19.25 8.27 3.77
C ILE A 339 18.13 9.31 4.01
N ILE A 340 17.78 10.12 3.01
CA ILE A 340 16.67 11.08 3.11
C ILE A 340 15.35 10.35 3.44
N GLY A 341 15.04 9.24 2.76
CA GLY A 341 13.88 8.41 3.06
C GLY A 341 13.92 7.82 4.48
N SER A 342 15.09 7.39 4.92
CA SER A 342 15.34 6.83 6.25
C SER A 342 15.19 7.87 7.36
N LEU A 343 15.68 9.08 7.18
CA LEU A 343 15.48 10.19 8.10
C LEU A 343 14.01 10.61 8.16
N SER A 344 13.34 10.62 7.01
CA SER A 344 11.92 10.99 6.94
C SER A 344 11.03 9.98 7.67
N ILE A 345 11.21 8.67 7.45
CA ILE A 345 10.41 7.63 8.14
C ILE A 345 10.67 7.61 9.64
N SER A 346 11.90 7.92 10.06
CA SER A 346 12.32 8.00 11.47
C SER A 346 11.78 9.24 12.18
N ALA A 347 11.10 10.13 11.48
CA ALA A 347 10.62 11.41 11.99
C ALA A 347 11.76 12.30 12.50
N PHE A 348 12.88 12.37 11.76
CA PHE A 348 13.93 13.32 12.04
C PHE A 348 13.43 14.74 11.75
N PRO A 349 13.72 15.75 12.60
CA PRO A 349 13.36 17.15 12.34
C PRO A 349 13.78 17.59 10.93
N LEU A 350 13.01 18.47 10.30
CA LEU A 350 13.14 18.95 8.92
C LEU A 350 12.66 17.97 7.83
N PHE A 351 12.13 16.80 8.19
CA PHE A 351 11.56 15.84 7.26
C PHE A 351 10.07 15.63 7.51
N SER A 352 9.35 15.21 6.46
CA SER A 352 7.89 15.10 6.46
C SER A 352 7.32 14.16 7.53
N GLY A 353 8.05 13.11 7.90
CA GLY A 353 7.64 12.19 8.97
C GLY A 353 7.57 12.83 10.34
N PHE A 354 8.42 13.85 10.62
CA PHE A 354 8.43 14.56 11.88
C PHE A 354 7.12 15.32 12.12
N ILE A 355 6.66 16.07 11.14
CA ILE A 355 5.49 16.94 11.27
C ILE A 355 4.16 16.17 11.25
N SER A 356 4.13 14.99 10.69
CA SER A 356 2.91 14.19 10.54
C SER A 356 2.72 13.16 11.65
N LYS A 357 3.79 12.44 12.04
CA LYS A 357 3.72 11.43 13.09
C LYS A 357 3.48 12.08 14.46
N SER A 358 4.11 13.22 14.74
CA SER A 358 3.95 13.95 15.99
C SER A 358 2.50 14.38 16.24
N MET A 359 1.75 14.73 15.20
CA MET A 359 0.35 15.10 15.33
C MET A 359 -0.51 13.95 15.88
N ILE A 360 -0.27 12.70 15.44
CA ILE A 360 -0.96 11.50 15.96
C ILE A 360 -0.54 11.23 17.42
N LEU A 361 0.77 11.33 17.71
CA LEU A 361 1.29 11.14 19.06
C LEU A 361 0.72 12.18 20.03
N THR A 362 0.63 13.43 19.59
CA THR A 362 0.04 14.51 20.40
C THR A 362 -1.45 14.26 20.62
N ALA A 363 -2.19 13.84 19.61
CA ALA A 363 -3.61 13.50 19.76
C ALA A 363 -3.79 12.36 20.79
N ALA A 364 -2.99 11.29 20.72
CA ALA A 364 -3.04 10.19 21.68
C ALA A 364 -2.71 10.65 23.13
N ALA A 365 -1.80 11.61 23.29
CA ALA A 365 -1.45 12.16 24.60
C ALA A 365 -2.56 13.07 25.15
N VAL A 366 -3.13 13.95 24.33
CA VAL A 366 -4.20 14.88 24.72
C VAL A 366 -5.47 14.13 25.10
N GLU A 367 -5.80 13.07 24.38
CA GLU A 367 -6.96 12.21 24.65
C GLU A 367 -6.68 11.16 25.76
N HIS A 368 -5.58 11.31 26.49
CA HIS A 368 -5.19 10.46 27.62
C HIS A 368 -5.06 8.96 27.33
N HIS A 369 -4.78 8.56 26.09
CA HIS A 369 -4.47 7.18 25.72
C HIS A 369 -3.02 6.81 26.06
N THR A 370 -2.64 6.89 27.35
CA THR A 370 -1.26 6.78 27.84
C THR A 370 -0.55 5.51 27.40
N ILE A 371 -1.21 4.34 27.51
CA ILE A 371 -0.61 3.05 27.11
C ILE A 371 -0.33 3.03 25.61
N VAL A 372 -1.29 3.46 24.81
CA VAL A 372 -1.15 3.53 23.36
C VAL A 372 -0.05 4.52 22.97
N TRP A 373 -0.01 5.68 23.60
CA TRP A 373 1.05 6.67 23.41
C TRP A 373 2.45 6.09 23.68
N LEU A 374 2.62 5.34 24.78
CA LEU A 374 3.88 4.65 25.08
C LEU A 374 4.24 3.62 24.02
N ILE A 375 3.26 2.84 23.54
CA ILE A 375 3.47 1.88 22.44
C ILE A 375 3.91 2.62 21.17
N LEU A 376 3.27 3.74 20.82
CA LEU A 376 3.64 4.55 19.65
C LEU A 376 5.06 5.14 19.79
N CYS A 377 5.47 5.59 20.98
CA CYS A 377 6.82 6.07 21.25
C CYS A 377 7.86 4.94 21.07
N LEU A 378 7.61 3.77 21.65
CA LEU A 378 8.46 2.58 21.48
C LEU A 378 8.55 2.17 20.00
N ALA A 379 7.41 2.15 19.31
CA ALA A 379 7.37 1.84 17.90
C ALA A 379 8.15 2.86 17.06
N SER A 380 8.07 4.15 17.40
CA SER A 380 8.84 5.20 16.73
C SER A 380 10.35 5.01 16.91
N ALA A 381 10.81 4.59 18.09
CA ALA A 381 12.20 4.22 18.33
C ALA A 381 12.63 3.02 17.48
N GLY A 382 11.80 1.96 17.45
CA GLY A 382 12.05 0.76 16.61
C GLY A 382 12.12 1.06 15.13
N VAL A 383 11.37 2.06 14.63
CA VAL A 383 11.46 2.50 13.23
C VAL A 383 12.84 3.07 12.90
N MET A 384 13.46 3.80 13.82
CA MET A 384 14.84 4.28 13.65
C MET A 384 15.80 3.13 13.46
N ASP A 385 15.65 2.04 14.22
CA ASP A 385 16.48 0.85 14.10
C ASP A 385 16.29 0.15 12.73
N HIS A 386 15.09 -0.38 12.45
CA HIS A 386 14.91 -1.25 11.29
C HIS A 386 14.79 -0.52 9.93
N SER A 387 14.38 0.74 9.90
CA SER A 387 14.23 1.50 8.64
C SER A 387 15.17 2.69 8.55
N GLY A 388 15.41 3.36 9.67
CA GLY A 388 16.32 4.51 9.74
C GLY A 388 17.79 4.10 9.56
N ILE A 389 18.21 3.04 10.23
CA ILE A 389 19.60 2.59 10.24
C ILE A 389 19.79 1.32 9.41
N LYS A 390 19.06 0.24 9.69
CA LYS A 390 19.26 -1.06 9.05
C LYS A 390 19.27 -0.99 7.53
N ILE A 391 18.30 -0.31 6.90
CA ILE A 391 18.19 -0.25 5.44
C ILE A 391 19.43 0.40 4.80
N PRO A 392 19.80 1.66 5.12
CA PRO A 392 20.98 2.27 4.53
C PRO A 392 22.27 1.59 4.98
N PHE A 393 22.39 1.16 6.23
CA PHE A 393 23.60 0.55 6.75
C PHE A 393 23.97 -0.74 6.01
N PHE A 394 23.06 -1.72 5.96
CA PHE A 394 23.37 -3.00 5.31
C PHE A 394 23.42 -2.91 3.79
N ALA A 395 22.65 -2.04 3.16
CA ALA A 395 22.71 -1.88 1.72
C ALA A 395 24.01 -1.18 1.25
N PHE A 396 24.41 -0.13 1.96
CA PHE A 396 25.45 0.78 1.43
C PHE A 396 26.72 0.82 2.25
N PHE A 397 26.70 0.68 3.59
CA PHE A 397 27.82 0.97 4.47
C PHE A 397 28.42 -0.23 5.20
N ALA A 398 27.66 -1.30 5.49
CA ALA A 398 28.14 -2.48 6.20
C ALA A 398 29.44 -3.06 5.58
N HIS A 399 29.83 -4.25 5.94
CA HIS A 399 30.99 -4.93 5.35
C HIS A 399 31.02 -4.77 3.83
N ASP A 400 32.16 -4.46 3.26
CA ASP A 400 32.28 -4.28 1.80
C ASP A 400 32.16 -5.65 1.11
N SER A 401 31.02 -5.92 0.48
CA SER A 401 30.76 -7.17 -0.25
C SER A 401 31.59 -7.31 -1.53
N GLY A 402 32.38 -6.31 -1.91
CA GLY A 402 33.13 -6.25 -3.16
C GLY A 402 32.26 -6.01 -4.40
N LYS A 403 30.94 -6.00 -4.26
CA LYS A 403 30.03 -5.73 -5.40
C LYS A 403 30.15 -4.28 -5.85
N ARG A 404 30.31 -4.11 -7.16
CA ARG A 404 30.34 -2.79 -7.80
C ARG A 404 29.39 -2.80 -8.99
N CYS A 405 28.71 -1.69 -9.22
CA CYS A 405 27.76 -1.54 -10.30
C CYS A 405 27.70 -0.08 -10.74
N GLU A 406 27.04 0.19 -11.84
CA GLU A 406 26.70 1.56 -12.21
C GLU A 406 25.63 2.13 -11.29
N GLU A 407 25.57 3.45 -11.20
CA GLU A 407 24.48 4.16 -10.53
C GLU A 407 23.11 3.83 -11.17
N ALA A 408 22.04 4.07 -10.45
CA ALA A 408 20.69 3.91 -10.98
C ALA A 408 20.47 4.75 -12.25
N PRO A 409 19.63 4.31 -13.20
CA PRO A 409 19.29 5.08 -14.38
C PRO A 409 18.77 6.49 -14.03
N LYS A 410 19.09 7.48 -14.87
CA LYS A 410 18.78 8.91 -14.60
C LYS A 410 17.31 9.16 -14.24
N HIS A 411 16.36 8.52 -14.93
CA HIS A 411 14.93 8.66 -14.63
C HIS A 411 14.53 8.12 -13.25
N MET A 412 15.20 7.04 -12.77
CA MET A 412 15.02 6.55 -11.41
C MET A 412 15.58 7.55 -10.39
N LEU A 413 16.75 8.16 -10.68
CA LEU A 413 17.33 9.21 -9.84
C LEU A 413 16.43 10.44 -9.78
N TRP A 414 15.86 10.88 -10.90
CA TRP A 414 14.91 11.99 -10.91
C TRP A 414 13.65 11.70 -10.09
N ALA A 415 13.11 10.48 -10.20
CA ALA A 415 11.95 10.07 -9.40
C ALA A 415 12.28 10.07 -7.88
N MET A 416 13.43 9.51 -7.50
CA MET A 416 13.89 9.52 -6.12
C MET A 416 14.18 10.95 -5.64
N GLY A 417 14.82 11.78 -6.47
CA GLY A 417 15.10 13.18 -6.18
C GLY A 417 13.83 14.00 -5.93
N LEU A 418 12.79 13.81 -6.73
CA LEU A 418 11.50 14.47 -6.54
C LEU A 418 10.83 14.04 -5.23
N ALA A 419 10.81 12.74 -4.94
CA ALA A 419 10.27 12.24 -3.67
C ALA A 419 11.06 12.76 -2.47
N ALA A 420 12.40 12.78 -2.56
CA ALA A 420 13.29 13.31 -1.52
C ALA A 420 13.07 14.82 -1.31
N PHE A 421 12.95 15.58 -2.38
CA PHE A 421 12.63 17.01 -2.32
C PHE A 421 11.32 17.26 -1.59
N LEU A 422 10.24 16.52 -1.93
CA LEU A 422 8.96 16.67 -1.27
C LEU A 422 9.01 16.27 0.21
N CYS A 423 9.79 15.24 0.57
CA CYS A 423 9.99 14.85 1.97
C CYS A 423 10.64 15.97 2.80
N ILE A 424 11.61 16.68 2.22
CA ILE A 424 12.29 17.82 2.88
C ILE A 424 11.39 19.06 2.85
N ALA A 425 10.81 19.40 1.69
CA ALA A 425 10.00 20.61 1.54
C ALA A 425 8.81 20.64 2.50
N ILE A 426 8.10 19.51 2.64
CA ILE A 426 6.98 19.36 3.59
C ILE A 426 7.48 19.45 5.04
N GLY A 427 8.63 18.87 5.35
CA GLY A 427 9.22 18.94 6.69
C GLY A 427 9.63 20.35 7.06
N VAL A 428 10.28 21.08 6.16
CA VAL A 428 10.74 22.46 6.39
C VAL A 428 9.58 23.46 6.39
N TYR A 429 8.58 23.25 5.53
CA TYR A 429 7.41 24.13 5.41
C TYR A 429 6.10 23.32 5.56
N PRO A 430 5.73 22.97 6.82
CA PRO A 430 4.55 22.16 7.12
C PRO A 430 3.25 22.77 6.62
N GLN A 431 3.17 24.10 6.60
CA GLN A 431 1.97 24.85 6.25
C GLN A 431 1.41 24.48 4.88
N ALA A 432 2.28 24.14 3.93
CA ALA A 432 1.85 23.68 2.60
C ALA A 432 0.97 22.42 2.67
N LEU A 433 1.31 21.47 3.57
CA LEU A 433 0.49 20.28 3.81
C LEU A 433 -0.70 20.60 4.72
N TYR A 434 -0.50 21.36 5.80
CA TYR A 434 -1.54 21.64 6.77
C TYR A 434 -2.74 22.39 6.19
N ASN A 435 -2.52 23.28 5.21
CA ASN A 435 -3.59 24.03 4.54
C ASN A 435 -4.56 23.17 3.73
N ILE A 436 -4.17 21.96 3.34
CA ILE A 436 -5.00 21.05 2.55
C ILE A 436 -5.65 19.95 3.38
N LEU A 437 -5.37 19.88 4.69
CA LEU A 437 -5.91 18.87 5.58
C LEU A 437 -7.44 19.04 5.77
N PRO A 438 -8.15 17.95 6.16
CA PRO A 438 -9.61 17.97 6.24
C PRO A 438 -10.16 19.03 7.20
N TYR A 439 -9.50 19.23 8.33
CA TYR A 439 -9.93 20.14 9.40
C TYR A 439 -8.92 21.27 9.60
N PRO A 440 -9.31 22.39 10.22
CA PRO A 440 -8.37 23.45 10.60
C PRO A 440 -7.24 22.90 11.49
N VAL A 441 -6.00 23.36 11.26
CA VAL A 441 -4.83 22.87 11.99
C VAL A 441 -4.36 23.96 12.95
N ASP A 442 -4.50 23.70 14.24
CA ASP A 442 -3.87 24.47 15.32
C ASP A 442 -2.79 23.59 15.98
N TYR A 443 -1.69 23.38 15.27
CA TYR A 443 -0.58 22.54 15.70
C TYR A 443 0.76 23.09 15.23
N ALA A 444 1.68 23.32 16.18
CA ALA A 444 3.05 23.77 15.91
C ALA A 444 4.05 22.63 16.16
N PRO A 445 4.55 21.98 15.11
CA PRO A 445 5.48 20.85 15.27
C PRO A 445 6.86 21.28 15.79
N TYR A 446 7.31 22.49 15.46
CA TYR A 446 8.65 22.98 15.79
C TYR A 446 8.68 23.77 17.11
N THR A 447 8.33 23.11 18.21
CA THR A 447 8.63 23.63 19.55
C THR A 447 9.99 23.11 20.03
N THR A 448 10.71 23.87 20.83
CA THR A 448 12.01 23.48 21.38
C THR A 448 11.92 22.13 22.12
N ALA A 449 10.89 21.97 22.95
CA ALA A 449 10.67 20.75 23.72
C ALA A 449 10.47 19.54 22.78
N HIS A 450 9.62 19.66 21.75
CA HIS A 450 9.34 18.56 20.83
C HIS A 450 10.57 18.18 20.00
N VAL A 451 11.32 19.17 19.48
CA VAL A 451 12.55 18.91 18.72
C VAL A 451 13.59 18.18 19.57
N ILE A 452 13.83 18.66 20.80
CA ILE A 452 14.79 18.03 21.73
C ILE A 452 14.35 16.60 22.08
N THR A 453 13.09 16.40 22.45
CA THR A 453 12.57 15.07 22.81
C THR A 453 12.70 14.09 21.65
N GLN A 454 12.35 14.52 20.44
CA GLN A 454 12.47 13.67 19.26
C GLN A 454 13.93 13.33 18.94
N LEU A 455 14.84 14.30 19.02
CA LEU A 455 16.27 14.05 18.81
C LEU A 455 16.85 13.12 19.88
N GLN A 456 16.43 13.25 21.14
CA GLN A 456 16.81 12.32 22.20
C GLN A 456 16.34 10.90 21.90
N LEU A 457 15.07 10.72 21.50
CA LEU A 457 14.53 9.41 21.13
C LEU A 457 15.35 8.76 20.01
N LEU A 458 15.65 9.51 18.95
CA LEU A 458 16.42 9.03 17.80
C LEU A 458 17.88 8.71 18.20
N MET A 459 18.51 9.57 18.99
CA MET A 459 19.89 9.38 19.43
C MET A 459 20.03 8.14 20.33
N PHE A 460 19.11 7.96 21.29
CA PHE A 460 19.13 6.78 22.16
C PHE A 460 18.82 5.50 21.38
N SER A 461 17.90 5.53 20.41
CA SER A 461 17.65 4.39 19.53
C SER A 461 18.89 4.04 18.69
N ALA A 462 19.54 5.03 18.11
CA ALA A 462 20.79 4.81 17.35
C ALA A 462 21.92 4.29 18.25
N LEU A 463 22.06 4.80 19.48
CA LEU A 463 23.02 4.30 20.45
C LEU A 463 22.74 2.84 20.83
N ALA A 464 21.48 2.49 21.05
CA ALA A 464 21.06 1.12 21.32
C ALA A 464 21.43 0.19 20.16
N PHE A 465 21.17 0.58 18.90
CA PHE A 465 21.60 -0.18 17.72
C PHE A 465 23.12 -0.41 17.74
N VAL A 466 23.93 0.65 17.92
CA VAL A 466 25.40 0.54 17.95
C VAL A 466 25.88 -0.36 19.06
N PHE A 467 25.28 -0.24 20.26
CA PHE A 467 25.59 -1.09 21.41
C PHE A 467 25.29 -2.56 21.11
N LEU A 468 24.09 -2.87 20.67
CA LEU A 468 23.65 -4.25 20.34
C LEU A 468 24.52 -4.83 19.23
N PHE A 469 24.84 -4.03 18.21
CA PHE A 469 25.66 -4.47 17.08
C PHE A 469 27.11 -4.76 17.52
N LYS A 470 27.73 -3.88 18.32
CA LYS A 470 29.12 -4.06 18.80
C LYS A 470 29.26 -5.19 19.82
N THR A 471 28.24 -5.44 20.64
CA THR A 471 28.24 -6.53 21.61
C THR A 471 27.87 -7.88 21.03
N GLY A 472 27.48 -7.93 19.75
CA GLY A 472 27.02 -9.16 19.09
C GLY A 472 25.62 -9.64 19.52
N LEU A 473 24.88 -8.82 20.24
CA LEU A 473 23.48 -9.09 20.64
C LEU A 473 22.48 -8.75 19.53
N TYR A 474 22.88 -7.94 18.55
CA TYR A 474 22.05 -7.68 17.38
C TYR A 474 21.88 -8.96 16.55
N PRO A 475 20.64 -9.34 16.16
CA PRO A 475 20.43 -10.56 15.37
C PRO A 475 21.25 -10.55 14.08
N PRO A 476 22.04 -11.60 13.79
CA PRO A 476 22.82 -11.67 12.57
C PRO A 476 21.92 -11.77 11.34
N GLU A 477 22.34 -11.14 10.23
CA GLU A 477 21.66 -11.23 8.96
C GLU A 477 21.91 -12.60 8.32
N VAL A 478 21.01 -13.55 8.57
CA VAL A 478 21.13 -14.94 8.10
C VAL A 478 20.08 -15.27 7.04
N LYS A 479 20.36 -16.25 6.19
CA LYS A 479 19.41 -16.78 5.21
C LYS A 479 18.42 -17.68 5.97
N SER A 480 17.35 -17.08 6.46
CA SER A 480 16.30 -17.78 7.22
C SER A 480 14.92 -17.48 6.63
N VAL A 481 13.95 -18.28 7.04
CA VAL A 481 12.51 -18.01 6.85
C VAL A 481 11.95 -17.70 8.22
N ASN A 482 11.43 -16.49 8.39
CA ASN A 482 10.82 -16.08 9.64
C ASN A 482 9.39 -16.63 9.69
N LEU A 483 9.04 -17.25 10.80
CA LEU A 483 7.68 -17.71 11.06
C LEU A 483 6.81 -16.49 11.39
N ASP A 484 5.70 -16.36 10.71
CA ASP A 484 4.70 -15.33 10.95
C ASP A 484 3.32 -15.98 11.10
N THR A 485 2.27 -15.22 11.29
CA THR A 485 0.91 -15.73 11.54
C THR A 485 0.36 -16.58 10.39
N ASP A 486 0.90 -16.47 9.19
CA ASP A 486 0.56 -17.33 8.07
C ASP A 486 0.91 -18.83 8.31
N TRP A 487 1.83 -19.12 9.22
CA TRP A 487 2.13 -20.46 9.65
C TRP A 487 0.89 -21.17 10.22
N PHE A 488 0.05 -20.45 10.97
CA PHE A 488 -1.15 -21.02 11.57
C PHE A 488 -2.13 -21.57 10.52
N TYR A 489 -2.37 -20.85 9.44
CA TYR A 489 -3.29 -21.31 8.40
C TYR A 489 -2.62 -22.14 7.30
N ARG A 490 -1.32 -21.99 7.06
CA ARG A 490 -0.57 -22.77 6.06
C ARG A 490 -0.14 -24.14 6.58
N VAL A 491 0.20 -24.25 7.84
CA VAL A 491 0.79 -25.47 8.43
C VAL A 491 -0.10 -26.03 9.53
N ALA A 492 -0.38 -25.26 10.59
CA ALA A 492 -1.10 -25.75 11.75
C ALA A 492 -2.55 -26.14 11.42
N ALA A 493 -3.29 -25.28 10.72
CA ALA A 493 -4.66 -25.60 10.33
C ALA A 493 -4.73 -26.84 9.42
N VAL A 494 -3.82 -26.97 8.48
CA VAL A 494 -3.75 -28.16 7.61
C VAL A 494 -3.42 -29.42 8.41
N ALA A 495 -2.48 -29.32 9.36
CA ALA A 495 -2.11 -30.45 10.24
C ALA A 495 -3.27 -30.90 11.15
N VAL A 496 -4.12 -29.96 11.59
CA VAL A 496 -5.28 -30.26 12.45
C VAL A 496 -6.46 -30.77 11.62
N LEU A 497 -6.74 -30.13 10.47
CA LEU A 497 -7.88 -30.48 9.63
C LEU A 497 -7.68 -31.80 8.87
N ALA A 498 -6.45 -32.16 8.50
CA ALA A 498 -6.16 -33.40 7.79
C ALA A 498 -6.51 -34.67 8.59
N PRO A 499 -6.21 -34.81 9.90
CA PRO A 499 -6.70 -35.95 10.70
C PRO A 499 -8.20 -35.86 10.99
N LEU A 500 -8.77 -34.66 11.17
CA LEU A 500 -10.19 -34.46 11.42
C LEU A 500 -11.03 -34.89 10.21
N SER A 501 -10.58 -34.59 8.99
CA SER A 501 -11.23 -35.05 7.76
C SER A 501 -11.20 -36.58 7.63
N ARG A 502 -10.18 -37.26 8.16
CA ARG A 502 -10.11 -38.72 8.20
C ARG A 502 -11.08 -39.34 9.24
N LEU A 503 -11.33 -38.62 10.35
CA LEU A 503 -12.26 -39.07 11.41
C LEU A 503 -13.74 -38.88 11.06
N THR A 504 -14.07 -37.88 10.27
CA THR A 504 -15.46 -37.58 9.87
C THR A 504 -15.93 -38.34 8.64
N GLY A 505 -15.12 -39.28 8.14
CA GLY A 505 -15.40 -40.32 7.11
C GLY A 505 -16.30 -39.88 5.95
N GLY A 506 -15.74 -39.74 4.77
CA GLY A 506 -16.44 -39.85 3.48
C GLY A 506 -17.31 -38.68 3.02
N THR A 507 -18.11 -38.07 3.86
CA THR A 507 -19.04 -36.99 3.45
C THR A 507 -18.35 -35.61 3.36
N THR A 508 -17.43 -35.33 4.28
CA THR A 508 -16.61 -34.13 4.24
C THR A 508 -15.51 -34.26 3.18
N ASP A 509 -14.94 -35.45 2.98
CA ASP A 509 -13.97 -35.70 1.90
C ASP A 509 -14.61 -35.55 0.52
N ALA A 510 -15.87 -35.96 0.33
CA ALA A 510 -16.61 -35.72 -0.92
C ALA A 510 -16.87 -34.21 -1.12
N LEU A 511 -17.21 -33.48 -0.07
CA LEU A 511 -17.46 -32.02 -0.16
C LEU A 511 -16.16 -31.23 -0.35
N PHE A 512 -15.11 -31.52 0.43
CA PHE A 512 -13.80 -30.88 0.31
C PHE A 512 -13.05 -31.36 -0.95
N THR A 513 -13.24 -32.62 -1.39
CA THR A 513 -12.68 -33.11 -2.65
C THR A 513 -13.45 -32.51 -3.83
N SER A 514 -14.77 -32.33 -3.74
CA SER A 514 -15.55 -31.67 -4.77
C SER A 514 -15.28 -30.17 -4.84
N LEU A 515 -15.23 -29.46 -3.71
CA LEU A 515 -14.79 -28.08 -3.63
C LEU A 515 -13.30 -27.92 -4.01
N GLY A 516 -12.44 -28.79 -3.54
CA GLY A 516 -11.03 -28.81 -3.89
C GLY A 516 -10.78 -29.23 -5.34
N SER A 517 -11.60 -30.10 -5.91
CA SER A 517 -11.54 -30.46 -7.32
C SER A 517 -12.14 -29.36 -8.20
N MET A 518 -13.22 -28.71 -7.79
CA MET A 518 -13.74 -27.51 -8.47
C MET A 518 -12.73 -26.35 -8.42
N CYS A 519 -12.13 -26.06 -7.26
CA CYS A 519 -11.03 -25.10 -7.14
C CYS A 519 -9.81 -25.51 -7.96
N ARG A 520 -9.42 -26.79 -7.93
CA ARG A 520 -8.28 -27.30 -8.69
C ARG A 520 -8.58 -27.35 -10.19
N GLN A 521 -9.80 -27.68 -10.59
CA GLN A 521 -10.25 -27.63 -11.98
C GLN A 521 -10.37 -26.19 -12.49
N SER A 522 -10.89 -25.28 -11.67
CA SER A 522 -10.89 -23.85 -11.98
C SER A 522 -9.47 -23.27 -12.04
N LEU A 523 -8.59 -23.63 -11.10
CA LEU A 523 -7.18 -23.25 -11.12
C LEU A 523 -6.42 -23.91 -12.27
N GLN A 524 -6.71 -25.16 -12.61
CA GLN A 524 -6.13 -25.83 -13.77
C GLN A 524 -6.70 -25.31 -15.10
N ALA A 525 -7.98 -24.93 -15.13
CA ALA A 525 -8.57 -24.24 -16.28
C ALA A 525 -7.95 -22.84 -16.44
N ILE A 526 -7.75 -22.12 -15.34
CA ILE A 526 -7.04 -20.84 -15.30
C ILE A 526 -5.57 -21.04 -15.69
N ASP A 527 -4.88 -22.06 -15.16
CA ASP A 527 -3.48 -22.36 -15.50
C ASP A 527 -3.33 -22.86 -16.96
N LYS A 528 -4.27 -23.64 -17.47
CA LYS A 528 -4.35 -24.02 -18.89
C LYS A 528 -4.63 -22.83 -19.81
N THR A 529 -5.35 -21.82 -19.32
CA THR A 529 -5.81 -20.68 -20.12
C THR A 529 -4.87 -19.48 -20.01
N ILE A 530 -4.25 -19.28 -18.84
CA ILE A 530 -3.50 -18.08 -18.46
C ILE A 530 -2.08 -18.41 -17.96
N GLY A 531 -1.79 -19.67 -17.59
CA GLY A 531 -0.50 -20.10 -17.04
C GLY A 531 0.67 -19.90 -18.01
N PRO A 532 1.94 -19.98 -17.53
CA PRO A 532 3.14 -19.68 -18.33
C PRO A 532 3.31 -20.55 -19.59
N LYS A 533 2.58 -21.67 -19.68
CA LYS A 533 2.58 -22.61 -20.82
C LYS A 533 1.24 -22.67 -21.55
N ALA A 534 0.29 -21.80 -21.21
CA ALA A 534 -1.06 -21.83 -21.74
C ALA A 534 -1.16 -21.33 -23.18
N TRP A 535 -2.20 -21.79 -23.87
CA TRP A 535 -2.49 -21.39 -25.24
C TRP A 535 -2.67 -19.86 -25.38
N LEU A 536 -3.33 -19.20 -24.44
CA LEU A 536 -3.48 -17.74 -24.40
C LEU A 536 -2.15 -17.01 -24.15
N SER A 537 -1.21 -17.62 -23.43
CA SER A 537 0.13 -17.06 -23.24
C SER A 537 1.05 -17.27 -24.43
N ARG A 538 0.70 -18.19 -25.34
CA ARG A 538 1.48 -18.49 -26.56
C ARG A 538 0.98 -17.79 -27.82
N SER A 539 -0.32 -17.48 -27.90
CA SER A 539 -0.95 -16.98 -29.13
C SER A 539 -1.58 -15.61 -28.99
N VAL A 540 -1.88 -15.18 -27.76
CA VAL A 540 -2.42 -13.85 -27.51
C VAL A 540 -1.42 -13.18 -26.61
N ASP A 541 -0.72 -12.19 -27.14
CA ASP A 541 0.09 -11.27 -26.33
C ASP A 541 -0.77 -10.84 -25.14
N SER A 542 -0.14 -10.68 -23.96
CA SER A 542 -0.82 -10.25 -22.72
C SER A 542 -1.76 -9.04 -22.93
N THR A 543 -1.51 -8.29 -23.97
CA THR A 543 -2.33 -7.25 -24.56
C THR A 543 -3.73 -7.73 -24.98
N GLY A 544 -3.82 -8.92 -25.59
CA GLY A 544 -5.10 -9.49 -26.01
C GLY A 544 -5.96 -9.98 -24.85
N MET A 545 -5.35 -10.39 -23.75
CA MET A 545 -6.06 -10.79 -22.53
C MET A 545 -6.67 -9.59 -21.82
N VAL A 546 -5.92 -8.49 -21.71
CA VAL A 546 -6.46 -7.23 -21.18
C VAL A 546 -7.58 -6.73 -22.09
N ALA A 547 -7.40 -6.79 -23.42
CA ALA A 547 -8.44 -6.42 -24.38
C ALA A 547 -9.70 -7.31 -24.25
N LEU A 548 -9.54 -8.62 -23.99
CA LEU A 548 -10.67 -9.56 -23.83
C LEU A 548 -11.42 -9.32 -22.52
N THR A 549 -10.71 -9.08 -21.44
CA THR A 549 -11.30 -8.72 -20.12
C THR A 549 -12.00 -7.38 -20.20
N MET A 550 -11.43 -6.43 -20.92
CA MET A 550 -12.04 -5.11 -21.13
C MET A 550 -13.22 -5.17 -22.10
N ALA A 551 -13.14 -5.99 -23.16
CA ALA A 551 -14.26 -6.20 -24.04
C ALA A 551 -15.44 -6.88 -23.32
N SER A 552 -15.18 -7.86 -22.44
CA SER A 552 -16.22 -8.47 -21.63
C SER A 552 -16.83 -7.50 -20.62
N LEU A 553 -16.01 -6.63 -19.99
CA LEU A 553 -16.50 -5.56 -19.12
C LEU A 553 -17.27 -4.50 -19.92
N LEU A 554 -16.81 -4.15 -21.10
CA LEU A 554 -17.49 -3.20 -21.99
C LEU A 554 -18.81 -3.78 -22.53
N ILE A 555 -18.82 -5.06 -22.89
CA ILE A 555 -20.04 -5.78 -23.29
C ILE A 555 -21.01 -5.86 -22.10
N PHE A 556 -20.52 -6.14 -20.89
CA PHE A 556 -21.34 -6.13 -19.69
C PHE A 556 -21.89 -4.73 -19.42
N LEU A 557 -21.08 -3.69 -19.57
CA LEU A 557 -21.51 -2.30 -19.42
C LEU A 557 -22.50 -1.87 -20.51
N LEU A 558 -22.29 -2.31 -21.76
CA LEU A 558 -23.21 -2.03 -22.87
C LEU A 558 -24.51 -2.82 -22.77
N LEU A 559 -24.48 -4.10 -22.38
CA LEU A 559 -25.68 -4.89 -22.06
C LEU A 559 -26.43 -4.34 -20.84
N TYR A 560 -25.77 -3.56 -20.05
CA TYR A 560 -26.31 -2.91 -18.87
C TYR A 560 -26.89 -1.51 -19.17
N LEU A 561 -26.43 -0.86 -20.24
CA LEU A 561 -26.92 0.45 -20.73
C LEU A 561 -28.07 0.30 -21.75
N LEU A 562 -28.33 -0.92 -22.26
CA LEU A 562 -29.49 -1.31 -23.06
C LEU A 562 -30.59 -1.91 -22.20
#